data_abdcd70eaa4d3257b8cc17612c98ea62
#
_entry.id   abdcd70eaa4d3257b8cc17612c98ea62
#
_cell.length_a   1.000
_cell.length_b   1.000
_cell.length_c   1.000
_cell.angle_alpha   90.00
_cell.angle_beta   90.00
_cell.angle_gamma   90.00
#
_symmetry.space_group_name_H-M   'P 1'
#
loop_
_entity.id
_entity.type
_entity.pdbx_description
1 polymer ?
#
loop_
_entity_poly.entity_id
_entity_poly.type
_entity_poly.pdbx_seq_one_letter_code
_entity_poly.pdbx_strand_id
1 'polypeptide(L)'
;MVNRVNMVNHNLLDIPSELEEFMKNDTYSLLVKGPSGSGKTTFSLTILHTLKAKNNFFYISTRASPKQIFEYYPWLRKYVKEPSRDIDSPEVGQNLSAFEDARLDEPESLFERVTNQLMDVKNPVIIIDSWDSVASLMDREARLNNERVLQTWRERAKAKLIFTTEESVESSLENIVDGVVELNYELKDGVRTRSLFLKKLRGIPIKRSLYLFTLKDRMMRCFHSYDARDFKIMNKDNISKERESHTQILQSGYRDLDNYVGSTLPQNGLITIEKDDAVSNDTIMLFLNDLLQNFSRMNYSLLLDSTLGAKVTDVNKSKSKNQQKLYLIDESELQEKFSKNNLSKKNTFYKYVDKAISGRGNREKIVAMMESDYMASFVSTTADIDNYCRYIKRKFELSFLILKSNNTPEKYYSLSDIHLKFILICGTLFLKCSTPASALFGIKVVNSVPQIQLDHVL
;
A
#
# COMPACT_ATOMS: atom_id res chain seq x y z
N MET A 1 -1.11 12.21 39.71
CA MET A 1 -2.03 11.63 38.70
C MET A 1 -1.47 12.00 37.34
N VAL A 2 -0.74 11.09 36.71
CA VAL A 2 -0.09 11.32 35.42
C VAL A 2 -1.03 10.75 34.36
N ASN A 3 -1.62 11.61 33.57
CA ASN A 3 -2.42 11.21 32.42
C ASN A 3 -1.52 10.45 31.42
N ARG A 4 -1.66 9.14 31.37
CA ARG A 4 -1.20 8.34 30.24
C ARG A 4 -2.05 8.72 29.02
N VAL A 5 -1.50 9.56 28.19
CA VAL A 5 -1.98 9.74 26.82
C VAL A 5 -1.86 8.36 26.16
N ASN A 6 -2.98 7.72 25.92
CA ASN A 6 -3.05 6.52 25.10
C ASN A 6 -2.51 6.89 23.72
N MET A 7 -1.29 6.44 23.40
CA MET A 7 -0.81 6.37 22.04
C MET A 7 -1.76 5.45 21.29
N VAL A 8 -2.63 6.04 20.51
CA VAL A 8 -3.42 5.31 19.51
C VAL A 8 -2.39 4.83 18.48
N ASN A 9 -1.98 3.58 18.61
CA ASN A 9 -1.35 2.87 17.52
C ASN A 9 -2.35 2.92 16.36
N HIS A 10 -2.14 3.80 15.39
CA HIS A 10 -2.77 3.72 14.10
C HIS A 10 -2.22 2.48 13.39
N ASN A 11 -2.61 1.31 13.91
CA ASN A 11 -2.51 0.07 13.15
C ASN A 11 -3.30 0.31 11.86
N LEU A 12 -2.68 0.00 10.74
CA LEU A 12 -3.35 -0.16 9.47
C LEU A 12 -4.70 -0.80 9.70
N LEU A 13 -5.76 -0.10 9.36
CA LEU A 13 -7.06 -0.72 9.24
C LEU A 13 -6.92 -1.74 8.10
N ASP A 14 -6.90 -3.01 8.44
CA ASP A 14 -6.87 -4.08 7.43
C ASP A 14 -8.17 -4.03 6.60
N ILE A 15 -9.22 -3.38 7.13
CA ILE A 15 -10.53 -3.20 6.51
C ILE A 15 -11.00 -1.73 6.67
N PRO A 16 -11.98 -1.26 5.85
CA PRO A 16 -12.58 0.06 6.00
C PRO A 16 -13.16 0.33 7.40
N SER A 17 -13.03 1.57 7.88
CA SER A 17 -13.51 1.98 9.21
C SER A 17 -15.00 1.78 9.40
N GLU A 18 -15.80 2.05 8.36
CA GLU A 18 -17.25 1.83 8.35
C GLU A 18 -17.60 0.35 8.51
N LEU A 19 -16.81 -0.52 7.87
CA LEU A 19 -16.99 -1.96 7.99
C LEU A 19 -16.56 -2.44 9.38
N GLU A 20 -15.45 -1.89 9.93
CA GLU A 20 -15.02 -2.18 11.29
C GLU A 20 -16.10 -1.75 12.31
N GLU A 21 -16.70 -0.58 12.13
CA GLU A 21 -17.81 -0.09 12.98
C GLU A 21 -19.04 -1.00 12.88
N PHE A 22 -19.42 -1.40 11.65
CA PHE A 22 -20.51 -2.35 11.43
C PHE A 22 -20.26 -3.69 12.16
N MET A 23 -19.03 -4.18 12.15
CA MET A 23 -18.66 -5.45 12.76
C MET A 23 -18.59 -5.42 14.30
N LYS A 24 -18.63 -4.24 14.92
CA LYS A 24 -18.76 -4.09 16.40
C LYS A 24 -20.17 -4.39 16.90
N ASN A 25 -21.16 -4.44 16.02
CA ASN A 25 -22.51 -4.88 16.42
C ASN A 25 -22.48 -6.28 17.00
N ASP A 26 -23.31 -6.54 18.00
CA ASP A 26 -23.36 -7.83 18.69
C ASP A 26 -23.74 -8.96 17.73
N THR A 27 -24.60 -8.68 16.76
CA THR A 27 -25.07 -9.64 15.75
C THR A 27 -25.25 -8.93 14.41
N TYR A 28 -24.87 -9.61 13.34
CA TYR A 28 -25.07 -9.13 11.96
C TYR A 28 -24.94 -10.28 10.96
N SER A 29 -25.42 -10.01 9.75
CA SER A 29 -25.16 -10.85 8.57
C SER A 29 -24.49 -10.01 7.48
N LEU A 30 -23.36 -10.49 6.96
CA LEU A 30 -22.52 -9.85 5.94
C LEU A 30 -22.39 -10.76 4.71
N LEU A 31 -22.74 -10.25 3.56
CA LEU A 31 -22.52 -10.91 2.26
C LEU A 31 -21.29 -10.29 1.58
N VAL A 32 -20.33 -11.14 1.19
CA VAL A 32 -19.12 -10.78 0.46
C VAL A 32 -19.23 -11.35 -0.95
N LYS A 33 -19.48 -10.49 -1.94
CA LYS A 33 -19.61 -10.84 -3.35
C LYS A 33 -18.32 -10.58 -4.12
N GLY A 34 -18.11 -11.27 -5.22
CA GLY A 34 -17.04 -10.95 -6.17
C GLY A 34 -16.62 -12.14 -7.01
N PRO A 35 -15.97 -11.89 -8.16
CA PRO A 35 -15.51 -12.96 -9.05
C PRO A 35 -14.47 -13.86 -8.40
N SER A 36 -14.20 -15.01 -9.00
CA SER A 36 -13.13 -15.90 -8.55
C SER A 36 -11.78 -15.16 -8.58
N GLY A 37 -10.96 -15.34 -7.54
CA GLY A 37 -9.66 -14.65 -7.41
C GLY A 37 -9.74 -13.19 -6.92
N SER A 38 -10.91 -12.65 -6.59
CA SER A 38 -11.06 -11.30 -6.02
C SER A 38 -10.52 -11.16 -4.59
N GLY A 39 -10.35 -12.28 -3.86
CA GLY A 39 -9.81 -12.29 -2.49
C GLY A 39 -10.85 -12.51 -1.39
N LYS A 40 -12.04 -13.07 -1.70
CA LYS A 40 -13.11 -13.33 -0.73
C LYS A 40 -12.66 -14.14 0.48
N THR A 41 -11.99 -15.28 0.24
CA THR A 41 -11.40 -16.12 1.30
C THR A 41 -10.41 -15.34 2.15
N THR A 42 -9.51 -14.59 1.53
CA THR A 42 -8.52 -13.76 2.25
C THR A 42 -9.21 -12.68 3.08
N PHE A 43 -10.25 -12.04 2.54
CA PHE A 43 -11.07 -11.07 3.27
C PHE A 43 -11.72 -11.70 4.51
N SER A 44 -12.38 -12.84 4.36
CA SER A 44 -13.07 -13.54 5.45
C SER A 44 -12.10 -13.95 6.57
N LEU A 45 -10.92 -14.45 6.22
CA LEU A 45 -9.88 -14.77 7.18
C LEU A 45 -9.27 -13.52 7.83
N THR A 46 -9.12 -12.41 7.08
CA THR A 46 -8.68 -11.12 7.65
C THR A 46 -9.69 -10.59 8.66
N ILE A 47 -11.00 -10.78 8.42
CA ILE A 47 -12.04 -10.43 9.39
C ILE A 47 -11.86 -11.20 10.71
N LEU A 48 -11.63 -12.51 10.66
CA LEU A 48 -11.37 -13.30 11.89
C LEU A 48 -10.19 -12.74 12.68
N HIS A 49 -9.14 -12.33 11.99
CA HIS A 49 -7.99 -11.69 12.60
C HIS A 49 -8.35 -10.34 13.25
N THR A 50 -9.09 -9.49 12.54
CA THR A 50 -9.51 -8.16 13.01
C THR A 50 -10.43 -8.25 14.21
N LEU A 51 -11.37 -9.20 14.21
CA LEU A 51 -12.28 -9.46 15.34
C LEU A 51 -11.60 -10.13 16.53
N LYS A 52 -10.33 -10.55 16.38
CA LYS A 52 -9.61 -11.37 17.39
C LYS A 52 -10.40 -12.61 17.82
N ALA A 53 -11.12 -13.19 16.87
CA ALA A 53 -11.94 -14.37 17.08
C ALA A 53 -11.06 -15.61 17.25
N LYS A 54 -10.56 -15.84 18.47
CA LYS A 54 -9.63 -16.95 18.75
C LYS A 54 -10.35 -18.27 19.01
N ASN A 55 -11.51 -18.24 19.65
CA ASN A 55 -12.12 -19.44 20.24
C ASN A 55 -13.62 -19.62 19.91
N ASN A 56 -14.28 -18.64 19.28
CA ASN A 56 -15.71 -18.66 19.05
C ASN A 56 -16.01 -18.44 17.58
N PHE A 57 -15.45 -19.23 16.67
CA PHE A 57 -15.78 -19.13 15.27
C PHE A 57 -15.90 -20.50 14.60
N PHE A 58 -16.68 -20.52 13.53
CA PHE A 58 -16.82 -21.65 12.62
C PHE A 58 -16.50 -21.15 11.20
N TYR A 59 -15.51 -21.76 10.58
CA TYR A 59 -15.17 -21.51 9.19
C TYR A 59 -15.52 -22.75 8.37
N ILE A 60 -16.58 -22.64 7.61
CA ILE A 60 -17.13 -23.70 6.78
C ILE A 60 -16.58 -23.52 5.38
N SER A 61 -15.66 -24.39 4.97
CA SER A 61 -15.04 -24.34 3.65
C SER A 61 -15.65 -25.37 2.72
N THR A 62 -16.10 -24.90 1.55
CA THR A 62 -16.63 -25.76 0.49
C THR A 62 -15.65 -26.01 -0.66
N ARG A 63 -14.45 -25.40 -0.61
CA ARG A 63 -13.47 -25.46 -1.72
C ARG A 63 -12.09 -25.98 -1.30
N ALA A 64 -11.69 -25.77 -0.08
CA ALA A 64 -10.37 -26.13 0.42
C ALA A 64 -10.48 -26.87 1.74
N SER A 65 -9.66 -27.92 1.95
CA SER A 65 -9.58 -28.56 3.25
C SER A 65 -8.96 -27.62 4.29
N PRO A 66 -9.23 -27.81 5.59
CA PRO A 66 -8.59 -27.05 6.66
C PRO A 66 -7.06 -27.05 6.52
N LYS A 67 -6.44 -28.19 6.22
CA LYS A 67 -4.99 -28.29 5.98
C LYS A 67 -4.51 -27.35 4.87
N GLN A 68 -5.21 -27.32 3.72
CA GLN A 68 -4.86 -26.42 2.62
C GLN A 68 -5.01 -24.95 3.00
N ILE A 69 -6.02 -24.59 3.81
CA ILE A 69 -6.20 -23.22 4.29
C ILE A 69 -4.99 -22.81 5.13
N PHE A 70 -4.50 -23.65 6.04
CA PHE A 70 -3.30 -23.35 6.85
C PHE A 70 -2.01 -23.33 6.03
N GLU A 71 -1.92 -24.08 4.96
CA GLU A 71 -0.81 -24.01 3.99
C GLU A 71 -0.85 -22.71 3.18
N TYR A 72 -2.04 -22.30 2.72
CA TYR A 72 -2.22 -21.04 1.97
C TYR A 72 -2.08 -19.81 2.84
N TYR A 73 -2.45 -19.90 4.15
CA TYR A 73 -2.42 -18.80 5.10
C TYR A 73 -1.63 -19.16 6.37
N PRO A 74 -0.28 -19.30 6.28
CA PRO A 74 0.53 -19.77 7.42
C PRO A 74 0.45 -18.89 8.67
N TRP A 75 0.09 -17.61 8.50
CA TRP A 75 -0.10 -16.67 9.61
C TRP A 75 -1.25 -17.07 10.54
N LEU A 76 -2.24 -17.86 10.06
CA LEU A 76 -3.32 -18.38 10.90
C LEU A 76 -2.82 -19.21 12.07
N ARG A 77 -1.72 -19.95 11.92
CA ARG A 77 -1.11 -20.76 13.00
C ARG A 77 -0.72 -19.98 14.24
N LYS A 78 -0.53 -18.66 14.10
CA LYS A 78 -0.24 -17.77 15.24
C LYS A 78 -1.50 -17.42 16.04
N TYR A 79 -2.67 -17.58 15.47
CA TYR A 79 -3.94 -17.16 16.04
C TYR A 79 -4.85 -18.32 16.43
N VAL A 80 -4.78 -19.43 15.67
CA VAL A 80 -5.67 -20.59 15.80
C VAL A 80 -4.85 -21.85 15.74
N LYS A 81 -5.17 -22.83 16.61
CA LYS A 81 -4.57 -24.17 16.52
C LYS A 81 -5.07 -24.88 15.25
N GLU A 82 -4.16 -25.48 14.53
CA GLU A 82 -4.51 -26.37 13.42
C GLU A 82 -5.27 -27.58 13.95
N PRO A 83 -6.40 -28.00 13.35
CA PRO A 83 -7.14 -29.18 13.79
C PRO A 83 -6.22 -30.40 13.82
N SER A 84 -6.02 -31.01 14.99
CA SER A 84 -5.30 -32.29 15.11
C SER A 84 -6.16 -33.41 14.56
N ARG A 85 -5.54 -34.36 13.85
CA ARG A 85 -6.23 -35.55 13.32
C ARG A 85 -6.60 -36.61 14.39
N ASP A 86 -6.28 -36.37 15.62
CA ASP A 86 -6.55 -37.32 16.69
C ASP A 86 -8.04 -37.26 17.07
N ILE A 87 -8.80 -38.12 16.43
CA ILE A 87 -10.24 -38.37 16.67
C ILE A 87 -10.50 -38.89 18.09
N ASP A 88 -9.46 -39.29 18.82
CA ASP A 88 -9.57 -40.01 20.11
C ASP A 88 -9.25 -39.19 21.36
N SER A 89 -9.05 -37.88 21.29
CA SER A 89 -8.87 -37.10 22.53
C SER A 89 -10.20 -36.52 23.02
N PRO A 90 -10.73 -36.97 24.16
CA PRO A 90 -11.95 -36.41 24.74
C PRO A 90 -11.67 -35.12 25.52
N GLU A 91 -11.08 -34.13 24.90
CA GLU A 91 -11.17 -32.75 25.40
C GLU A 91 -12.48 -32.10 24.92
N VAL A 92 -13.57 -32.71 25.40
CA VAL A 92 -14.91 -32.13 25.38
C VAL A 92 -14.92 -30.97 26.37
N GLY A 93 -14.93 -29.77 25.86
CA GLY A 93 -15.19 -28.58 26.66
C GLY A 93 -14.18 -27.46 26.45
N GLN A 94 -14.60 -26.42 25.76
CA GLN A 94 -14.18 -25.02 25.86
C GLN A 94 -13.36 -24.35 24.75
N ASN A 95 -12.92 -25.00 23.66
CA ASN A 95 -12.26 -24.28 22.55
C ASN A 95 -12.79 -24.74 21.20
N LEU A 96 -13.98 -24.30 20.85
CA LEU A 96 -14.60 -24.53 19.54
C LEU A 96 -14.12 -23.50 18.51
N SER A 97 -12.91 -23.64 18.04
CA SER A 97 -12.50 -23.02 16.78
C SER A 97 -12.48 -24.12 15.71
N ALA A 98 -13.55 -24.23 14.94
CA ALA A 98 -13.68 -25.30 13.98
C ALA A 98 -13.51 -24.74 12.55
N PHE A 99 -12.48 -25.23 11.85
CA PHE A 99 -12.43 -25.22 10.41
C PHE A 99 -13.13 -26.50 9.93
N GLU A 100 -14.32 -26.37 9.38
CA GLU A 100 -15.13 -27.48 8.88
C GLU A 100 -14.91 -27.69 7.37
N ASP A 101 -14.71 -28.96 6.98
CA ASP A 101 -14.61 -29.36 5.58
C ASP A 101 -15.98 -29.78 5.07
N ALA A 102 -16.66 -28.89 4.37
CA ALA A 102 -17.99 -29.11 3.84
C ALA A 102 -18.02 -29.44 2.33
N ARG A 103 -16.89 -29.90 1.76
CA ARG A 103 -16.79 -30.19 0.32
C ARG A 103 -17.66 -31.37 -0.13
N LEU A 104 -17.95 -32.29 0.76
CA LEU A 104 -18.68 -33.52 0.49
C LEU A 104 -19.95 -33.68 1.37
N ASP A 105 -20.26 -32.67 2.18
CA ASP A 105 -21.39 -32.70 3.10
C ASP A 105 -22.72 -32.39 2.36
N GLU A 106 -23.77 -33.09 2.76
CA GLU A 106 -25.13 -32.67 2.43
C GLU A 106 -25.50 -31.42 3.27
N PRO A 107 -26.18 -30.42 2.66
CA PRO A 107 -26.51 -29.17 3.35
C PRO A 107 -27.25 -29.37 4.68
N GLU A 108 -28.23 -30.26 4.73
CA GLU A 108 -29.02 -30.51 5.93
C GLU A 108 -28.16 -31.03 7.09
N SER A 109 -27.28 -31.98 6.81
CA SER A 109 -26.38 -32.57 7.79
C SER A 109 -25.35 -31.53 8.29
N LEU A 110 -24.88 -30.64 7.42
CA LEU A 110 -24.01 -29.53 7.78
C LEU A 110 -24.72 -28.56 8.73
N PHE A 111 -25.94 -28.12 8.38
CA PHE A 111 -26.72 -27.19 9.22
C PHE A 111 -27.09 -27.77 10.56
N GLU A 112 -27.48 -29.06 10.63
CA GLU A 112 -27.77 -29.75 11.89
C GLU A 112 -26.53 -29.82 12.78
N ARG A 113 -25.38 -30.20 12.24
CA ARG A 113 -24.13 -30.29 12.99
C ARG A 113 -23.70 -28.92 13.55
N VAL A 114 -23.74 -27.87 12.73
CA VAL A 114 -23.39 -26.52 13.18
C VAL A 114 -24.40 -26.03 14.23
N THR A 115 -25.70 -26.29 14.04
CA THR A 115 -26.74 -25.90 15.02
C THR A 115 -26.47 -26.55 16.39
N ASN A 116 -26.15 -27.84 16.41
CA ASN A 116 -25.85 -28.55 17.65
C ASN A 116 -24.61 -27.99 18.34
N GLN A 117 -23.58 -27.65 17.60
CA GLN A 117 -22.36 -27.03 18.13
C GLN A 117 -22.59 -25.60 18.66
N LEU A 118 -23.51 -24.86 18.09
CA LEU A 118 -23.83 -23.49 18.49
C LEU A 118 -24.55 -23.39 19.84
N MET A 119 -25.16 -24.47 20.32
CA MET A 119 -25.92 -24.44 21.58
C MET A 119 -25.06 -24.01 22.78
N ASP A 120 -23.77 -24.30 22.75
CA ASP A 120 -22.83 -24.03 23.85
C ASP A 120 -21.94 -22.82 23.63
N VAL A 121 -22.07 -22.12 22.47
CA VAL A 121 -21.19 -21.02 22.09
C VAL A 121 -21.93 -19.68 22.13
N LYS A 122 -21.38 -18.71 22.86
CA LYS A 122 -21.92 -17.34 22.91
C LYS A 122 -21.28 -16.46 21.85
N ASN A 123 -22.12 -15.72 21.10
CA ASN A 123 -21.71 -14.74 20.08
C ASN A 123 -20.71 -15.33 19.03
N PRO A 124 -21.01 -16.47 18.40
CA PRO A 124 -20.12 -17.10 17.44
C PRO A 124 -19.98 -16.25 16.17
N VAL A 125 -18.80 -16.35 15.53
CA VAL A 125 -18.58 -15.88 14.17
C VAL A 125 -18.65 -17.07 13.24
N ILE A 126 -19.61 -17.09 12.31
CA ILE A 126 -19.80 -18.19 11.35
C ILE A 126 -19.51 -17.68 9.96
N ILE A 127 -18.57 -18.29 9.28
CA ILE A 127 -18.19 -17.97 7.92
C ILE A 127 -18.50 -19.16 7.01
N ILE A 128 -19.26 -18.93 5.93
CA ILE A 128 -19.54 -19.92 4.90
C ILE A 128 -18.86 -19.50 3.60
N ASP A 129 -17.79 -20.19 3.23
CA ASP A 129 -16.95 -19.90 2.07
C ASP A 129 -16.89 -21.13 1.14
N SER A 130 -17.78 -21.21 0.10
CA SER A 130 -18.74 -20.23 -0.39
C SER A 130 -20.20 -20.71 -0.23
N TRP A 131 -21.11 -19.76 -0.05
CA TRP A 131 -22.55 -20.04 0.01
C TRP A 131 -23.09 -20.66 -1.28
N ASP A 132 -22.59 -20.25 -2.45
CA ASP A 132 -23.06 -20.78 -3.75
C ASP A 132 -22.88 -22.30 -3.85
N SER A 133 -21.77 -22.82 -3.31
CA SER A 133 -21.52 -24.27 -3.34
C SER A 133 -22.53 -25.02 -2.48
N VAL A 134 -22.89 -24.49 -1.33
CA VAL A 134 -23.91 -25.07 -0.45
C VAL A 134 -25.30 -24.94 -1.08
N ALA A 135 -25.63 -23.75 -1.58
CA ALA A 135 -26.93 -23.45 -2.16
C ALA A 135 -27.22 -24.22 -3.49
N SER A 136 -26.16 -24.58 -4.22
CA SER A 136 -26.32 -25.37 -5.48
C SER A 136 -26.80 -26.79 -5.25
N LEU A 137 -26.66 -27.32 -4.05
CA LEU A 137 -27.10 -28.64 -3.65
C LEU A 137 -28.54 -28.65 -3.11
N MET A 138 -29.18 -27.48 -3.00
CA MET A 138 -30.51 -27.31 -2.45
C MET A 138 -31.53 -26.99 -3.55
N ASP A 139 -32.73 -27.51 -3.43
CA ASP A 139 -33.85 -26.98 -4.15
C ASP A 139 -34.30 -25.61 -3.57
N ARG A 140 -35.26 -24.97 -4.20
CA ARG A 140 -35.72 -23.63 -3.80
C ARG A 140 -36.36 -23.64 -2.41
N GLU A 141 -37.06 -24.69 -2.04
CA GLU A 141 -37.75 -24.77 -0.74
C GLU A 141 -36.75 -25.02 0.40
N ALA A 142 -35.83 -25.97 0.22
CA ALA A 142 -34.75 -26.24 1.14
C ALA A 142 -33.89 -25.02 1.37
N ARG A 143 -33.56 -24.27 0.29
CA ARG A 143 -32.81 -23.03 0.39
C ARG A 143 -33.49 -21.97 1.25
N LEU A 144 -34.80 -21.73 1.04
CA LEU A 144 -35.57 -20.77 1.84
C LEU A 144 -35.65 -21.19 3.30
N ASN A 145 -35.77 -22.47 3.58
CA ASN A 145 -35.79 -22.99 4.94
C ASN A 145 -34.44 -22.80 5.64
N ASN A 146 -33.35 -23.09 4.95
CA ASN A 146 -32.02 -22.89 5.49
C ASN A 146 -31.66 -21.40 5.71
N GLU A 147 -32.12 -20.49 4.83
CA GLU A 147 -32.03 -19.05 5.06
C GLU A 147 -32.76 -18.61 6.36
N ARG A 148 -33.88 -19.23 6.71
CA ARG A 148 -34.57 -19.00 7.99
C ARG A 148 -33.79 -19.57 9.19
N VAL A 149 -33.18 -20.74 9.04
CA VAL A 149 -32.30 -21.32 10.07
C VAL A 149 -31.15 -20.38 10.39
N LEU A 150 -30.49 -19.82 9.36
CA LEU A 150 -29.41 -18.85 9.52
C LEU A 150 -29.87 -17.58 10.27
N GLN A 151 -31.09 -17.07 10.00
CA GLN A 151 -31.66 -15.96 10.76
C GLN A 151 -31.90 -16.37 12.23
N THR A 152 -32.35 -17.59 12.48
CA THR A 152 -32.54 -18.10 13.83
C THR A 152 -31.20 -18.18 14.60
N TRP A 153 -30.10 -18.58 13.95
CA TRP A 153 -28.77 -18.55 14.57
C TRP A 153 -28.37 -17.12 14.95
N ARG A 154 -28.63 -16.14 14.06
CA ARG A 154 -28.35 -14.73 14.34
C ARG A 154 -29.10 -14.24 15.56
N GLU A 155 -30.40 -14.56 15.67
CA GLU A 155 -31.27 -14.04 16.72
C GLU A 155 -31.06 -14.76 18.06
N ARG A 156 -30.98 -16.09 18.07
CA ARG A 156 -30.92 -16.88 19.28
C ARG A 156 -29.49 -17.05 19.83
N ALA A 157 -28.54 -17.40 18.97
CA ALA A 157 -27.16 -17.56 19.38
C ALA A 157 -26.36 -16.23 19.36
N LYS A 158 -26.99 -15.12 18.93
CA LYS A 158 -26.31 -13.84 18.64
C LYS A 158 -25.12 -14.03 17.71
N ALA A 159 -25.28 -14.84 16.68
CA ALA A 159 -24.24 -15.16 15.74
C ALA A 159 -23.93 -13.97 14.80
N LYS A 160 -22.67 -13.85 14.43
CA LYS A 160 -22.18 -12.99 13.36
C LYS A 160 -21.97 -13.88 12.13
N LEU A 161 -22.80 -13.67 11.09
CA LEU A 161 -22.81 -14.51 9.89
C LEU A 161 -22.07 -13.82 8.75
N ILE A 162 -21.17 -14.52 8.07
CA ILE A 162 -20.45 -14.02 6.92
C ILE A 162 -20.57 -15.05 5.79
N PHE A 163 -21.07 -14.61 4.65
CA PHE A 163 -21.23 -15.43 3.46
C PHE A 163 -20.34 -14.92 2.35
N THR A 164 -19.67 -15.82 1.62
CA THR A 164 -19.01 -15.47 0.37
C THR A 164 -19.81 -16.03 -0.80
N THR A 165 -19.95 -15.24 -1.88
CA THR A 165 -20.65 -15.66 -3.10
C THR A 165 -19.91 -15.17 -4.34
N GLU A 166 -20.16 -15.82 -5.50
CA GLU A 166 -19.73 -15.30 -6.80
C GLU A 166 -20.74 -14.27 -7.31
N GLU A 167 -20.31 -13.37 -8.18
CA GLU A 167 -21.08 -12.21 -8.61
C GLU A 167 -22.32 -12.56 -9.43
N SER A 168 -22.32 -13.73 -10.10
CA SER A 168 -23.31 -14.15 -11.08
C SER A 168 -24.66 -14.62 -10.49
N VAL A 169 -24.73 -14.76 -9.17
CA VAL A 169 -25.96 -15.25 -8.51
C VAL A 169 -26.72 -14.07 -7.94
N GLU A 170 -27.87 -13.71 -8.53
CA GLU A 170 -28.88 -12.89 -7.84
C GLU A 170 -29.33 -13.65 -6.59
N SER A 171 -28.64 -13.41 -5.51
CA SER A 171 -28.85 -14.10 -4.26
C SER A 171 -29.98 -13.41 -3.51
N SER A 172 -31.04 -14.17 -3.18
CA SER A 172 -32.06 -13.71 -2.22
C SER A 172 -31.43 -13.23 -0.90
N LEU A 173 -30.25 -13.75 -0.56
CA LEU A 173 -29.45 -13.30 0.59
C LEU A 173 -29.15 -11.81 0.57
N GLU A 174 -28.90 -11.19 -0.56
CA GLU A 174 -28.58 -9.75 -0.62
C GLU A 174 -29.67 -8.87 -0.01
N ASN A 175 -30.93 -9.28 -0.16
CA ASN A 175 -32.08 -8.58 0.41
C ASN A 175 -32.20 -8.77 1.93
N ILE A 176 -31.75 -9.92 2.43
CA ILE A 176 -31.95 -10.34 3.80
C ILE A 176 -30.81 -9.88 4.71
N VAL A 177 -29.57 -9.90 4.22
CA VAL A 177 -28.38 -9.57 5.03
C VAL A 177 -28.32 -8.09 5.42
N ASP A 178 -27.65 -7.82 6.54
CA ASP A 178 -27.46 -6.46 7.06
C ASP A 178 -26.37 -5.66 6.35
N GLY A 179 -25.35 -6.37 5.83
CA GLY A 179 -24.25 -5.77 5.10
C GLY A 179 -23.98 -6.48 3.77
N VAL A 180 -23.54 -5.71 2.76
CA VAL A 180 -23.10 -6.23 1.46
C VAL A 180 -21.81 -5.52 1.06
N VAL A 181 -20.78 -6.32 0.78
CA VAL A 181 -19.47 -5.88 0.30
C VAL A 181 -19.19 -6.57 -1.02
N GLU A 182 -18.73 -5.81 -2.02
CA GLU A 182 -18.33 -6.35 -3.31
C GLU A 182 -16.81 -6.20 -3.50
N LEU A 183 -16.14 -7.31 -3.82
CA LEU A 183 -14.70 -7.35 -4.10
C LEU A 183 -14.50 -7.53 -5.60
N ASN A 184 -13.77 -6.59 -6.22
CA ASN A 184 -13.48 -6.63 -7.64
C ASN A 184 -11.98 -6.49 -7.91
N TYR A 185 -11.57 -6.86 -9.11
CA TYR A 185 -10.23 -6.57 -9.61
C TYR A 185 -10.28 -6.16 -11.08
N GLU A 186 -9.38 -5.27 -11.44
CA GLU A 186 -9.17 -4.80 -12.80
C GLU A 186 -7.71 -4.94 -13.19
N LEU A 187 -7.46 -5.23 -14.46
CA LEU A 187 -6.13 -5.19 -15.04
C LEU A 187 -6.00 -3.90 -15.85
N LYS A 188 -5.19 -2.96 -15.35
CA LYS A 188 -4.94 -1.69 -16.02
C LYS A 188 -3.44 -1.48 -16.18
N ASP A 189 -2.99 -1.20 -17.41
CA ASP A 189 -1.57 -1.00 -17.74
C ASP A 189 -0.65 -2.14 -17.25
N GLY A 190 -1.14 -3.40 -17.28
CA GLY A 190 -0.40 -4.56 -16.80
C GLY A 190 -0.37 -4.74 -15.27
N VAL A 191 -0.97 -3.82 -14.51
CA VAL A 191 -1.07 -3.89 -13.06
C VAL A 191 -2.47 -4.32 -12.64
N ARG A 192 -2.57 -5.34 -11.78
CA ARG A 192 -3.84 -5.75 -11.18
C ARG A 192 -4.14 -4.85 -9.98
N THR A 193 -5.22 -4.08 -10.08
CA THR A 193 -5.78 -3.31 -8.97
C THR A 193 -6.99 -4.02 -8.41
N ARG A 194 -7.15 -4.04 -7.09
CA ARG A 194 -8.28 -4.64 -6.40
C ARG A 194 -9.07 -3.57 -5.67
N SER A 195 -10.39 -3.68 -5.74
CA SER A 195 -11.31 -2.75 -5.07
C SER A 195 -12.32 -3.47 -4.20
N LEU A 196 -12.66 -2.84 -3.09
CA LEU A 196 -13.71 -3.20 -2.16
C LEU A 196 -14.76 -2.10 -2.20
N PHE A 197 -15.99 -2.47 -2.56
CA PHE A 197 -17.13 -1.58 -2.60
C PHE A 197 -18.10 -1.90 -1.45
N LEU A 198 -18.33 -0.92 -0.59
CA LEU A 198 -19.34 -1.00 0.48
C LEU A 198 -20.69 -0.65 -0.10
N LYS A 199 -21.49 -1.67 -0.44
CA LYS A 199 -22.82 -1.49 -1.06
C LYS A 199 -23.88 -1.18 -0.03
N LYS A 200 -23.84 -1.84 1.12
CA LYS A 200 -24.87 -1.74 2.17
C LYS A 200 -24.24 -2.08 3.52
N LEU A 201 -24.47 -1.23 4.51
CA LEU A 201 -24.16 -1.50 5.92
C LEU A 201 -25.32 -0.92 6.75
N ARG A 202 -26.22 -1.78 7.24
CA ARG A 202 -27.40 -1.35 7.96
C ARG A 202 -27.02 -0.64 9.26
N GLY A 203 -27.51 0.58 9.43
CA GLY A 203 -27.24 1.40 10.61
C GLY A 203 -25.93 2.17 10.61
N ILE A 204 -25.04 1.95 9.62
CA ILE A 204 -23.76 2.66 9.49
C ILE A 204 -23.77 3.57 8.26
N PRO A 205 -23.53 4.87 8.40
CA PRO A 205 -23.40 5.76 7.26
C PRO A 205 -22.11 5.49 6.49
N ILE A 206 -22.22 5.18 5.21
CA ILE A 206 -21.07 4.94 4.33
C ILE A 206 -20.58 6.30 3.83
N LYS A 207 -19.46 6.78 4.38
CA LYS A 207 -18.82 8.05 3.97
C LYS A 207 -18.02 7.87 2.69
N ARG A 208 -17.37 6.71 2.56
CA ARG A 208 -16.62 6.32 1.37
C ARG A 208 -17.02 4.91 0.98
N SER A 209 -17.56 4.75 -0.23
CA SER A 209 -18.04 3.44 -0.69
C SER A 209 -16.98 2.58 -1.34
N LEU A 210 -15.90 3.16 -1.89
CA LEU A 210 -14.89 2.45 -2.67
C LEU A 210 -13.50 2.56 -2.02
N TYR A 211 -12.89 1.40 -1.76
CA TYR A 211 -11.55 1.26 -1.21
C TYR A 211 -10.69 0.41 -2.12
N LEU A 212 -9.46 0.83 -2.36
CA LEU A 212 -8.46 -0.04 -2.99
C LEU A 212 -7.73 -0.84 -1.91
N PHE A 213 -7.32 -2.07 -2.25
CA PHE A 213 -6.64 -2.95 -1.30
C PHE A 213 -5.58 -3.82 -1.98
N THR A 214 -4.69 -4.36 -1.15
CA THR A 214 -3.70 -5.37 -1.55
C THR A 214 -3.94 -6.69 -0.81
N LEU A 215 -3.48 -7.80 -1.40
CA LEU A 215 -3.41 -9.12 -0.77
C LEU A 215 -1.97 -9.52 -0.41
N LYS A 216 -1.08 -8.55 -0.31
CA LYS A 216 0.32 -8.76 0.08
C LYS A 216 0.39 -9.51 1.41
N ASP A 217 1.34 -10.43 1.54
CA ASP A 217 1.53 -11.29 2.71
C ASP A 217 0.31 -12.18 3.03
N ARG A 218 -0.54 -12.42 2.03
CA ARG A 218 -1.76 -13.24 2.16
C ARG A 218 -2.77 -12.68 3.18
N MET A 219 -2.75 -11.38 3.39
CA MET A 219 -3.72 -10.63 4.19
C MET A 219 -4.30 -9.50 3.36
N MET A 220 -5.59 -9.21 3.55
CA MET A 220 -6.17 -8.03 2.94
C MET A 220 -5.77 -6.79 3.74
N ARG A 221 -5.33 -5.75 3.02
CA ARG A 221 -5.06 -4.44 3.59
C ARG A 221 -5.62 -3.36 2.68
N CYS A 222 -6.55 -2.59 3.19
CA CYS A 222 -7.10 -1.44 2.47
C CYS A 222 -6.17 -0.24 2.57
N PHE A 223 -6.09 0.51 1.47
CA PHE A 223 -5.35 1.77 1.43
C PHE A 223 -6.21 2.92 1.93
N HIS A 224 -5.59 3.84 2.67
CA HIS A 224 -6.25 5.03 3.22
C HIS A 224 -6.51 6.09 2.14
N SER A 225 -7.45 6.98 2.44
CA SER A 225 -7.63 8.19 1.64
C SER A 225 -6.42 9.10 1.79
N TYR A 226 -6.06 9.74 0.68
CA TYR A 226 -5.03 10.77 0.68
C TYR A 226 -5.54 12.03 1.39
N ASP A 227 -4.79 12.49 2.37
CA ASP A 227 -4.94 13.81 2.97
C ASP A 227 -3.59 14.55 2.89
N ALA A 228 -3.54 15.66 2.18
CA ALA A 228 -2.31 16.43 2.01
C ALA A 228 -1.72 16.92 3.36
N ARG A 229 -2.56 17.02 4.40
CA ARG A 229 -2.14 17.45 5.75
C ARG A 229 -1.23 16.42 6.42
N ASP A 230 -1.37 15.15 6.10
CA ASP A 230 -0.56 14.06 6.66
C ASP A 230 0.90 14.15 6.18
N PHE A 231 1.12 14.82 5.05
CA PHE A 231 2.43 14.97 4.41
C PHE A 231 3.17 16.25 4.77
N LYS A 232 2.59 17.10 5.63
CA LYS A 232 3.27 18.31 6.06
C LYS A 232 4.51 17.98 6.88
N ILE A 233 5.65 18.50 6.44
CA ILE A 233 6.89 18.41 7.18
C ILE A 233 6.73 19.25 8.44
N MET A 234 6.57 18.61 9.59
CA MET A 234 6.66 19.27 10.87
C MET A 234 8.14 19.36 11.24
N ASN A 235 8.66 20.57 11.39
CA ASN A 235 10.00 20.82 11.91
C ASN A 235 10.11 20.23 13.32
N LYS A 236 10.59 18.99 13.44
CA LYS A 236 10.91 18.37 14.73
C LYS A 236 12.18 17.53 14.62
N ASP A 237 13.06 17.76 15.57
CA ASP A 237 14.38 17.13 15.75
C ASP A 237 14.37 15.59 15.98
N ASN A 238 13.28 14.90 15.68
CA ASN A 238 13.14 13.46 15.91
C ASN A 238 13.23 12.67 14.60
N ILE A 239 14.44 12.59 14.07
CA ILE A 239 14.77 11.67 12.96
C ILE A 239 14.87 10.27 13.54
N SER A 240 14.01 9.37 13.06
CA SER A 240 14.04 7.95 13.47
C SER A 240 15.40 7.32 13.22
N LYS A 241 15.97 6.69 14.25
CA LYS A 241 17.30 6.05 14.23
C LYS A 241 17.34 4.69 13.50
N GLU A 242 16.25 4.21 12.93
CA GLU A 242 16.12 2.79 12.53
C GLU A 242 16.12 2.54 11.02
N ARG A 243 17.19 2.95 10.33
CA ARG A 243 17.56 2.33 9.05
C ARG A 243 19.07 2.17 9.03
N GLU A 244 19.56 1.11 9.64
CA GLU A 244 20.96 0.70 9.48
C GLU A 244 21.11 0.02 8.12
N SER A 245 21.57 0.74 7.11
CA SER A 245 22.07 0.15 5.88
C SER A 245 23.61 0.18 5.88
N HIS A 246 24.21 -0.93 6.21
CA HIS A 246 25.68 -1.11 6.13
C HIS A 246 26.15 -1.54 4.72
N THR A 247 25.32 -1.44 3.69
CA THR A 247 25.67 -1.87 2.33
C THR A 247 26.06 -0.67 1.48
N GLN A 248 27.20 -0.78 0.77
CA GLN A 248 27.66 0.19 -0.24
C GLN A 248 26.85 0.12 -1.55
N ILE A 249 25.66 -0.46 -1.51
CA ILE A 249 24.78 -0.69 -2.66
C ILE A 249 23.85 0.52 -2.80
N LEU A 250 23.77 1.09 -4.00
CA LEU A 250 22.94 2.25 -4.31
C LEU A 250 21.45 1.86 -4.26
N GLN A 251 20.75 2.26 -3.20
CA GLN A 251 19.34 1.95 -2.94
C GLN A 251 18.53 3.19 -2.62
N SER A 252 17.23 3.18 -2.91
CA SER A 252 16.31 4.29 -2.58
C SER A 252 16.04 4.38 -1.08
N GLY A 253 16.18 3.27 -0.35
CA GLY A 253 15.75 3.10 1.03
C GLY A 253 14.28 2.67 1.16
N TYR A 254 13.55 2.54 0.07
CA TYR A 254 12.21 1.96 0.02
C TYR A 254 12.30 0.50 -0.44
N ARG A 255 12.23 -0.41 0.51
CA ARG A 255 12.47 -1.85 0.27
C ARG A 255 11.68 -2.43 -0.90
N ASP A 256 10.39 -2.10 -1.01
CA ASP A 256 9.53 -2.64 -2.06
C ASP A 256 9.90 -2.08 -3.44
N LEU A 257 10.25 -0.80 -3.51
CA LEU A 257 10.75 -0.18 -4.74
C LEU A 257 12.11 -0.76 -5.12
N ASP A 258 13.04 -0.86 -4.18
CA ASP A 258 14.37 -1.43 -4.42
C ASP A 258 14.28 -2.87 -4.91
N ASN A 259 13.46 -3.71 -4.28
CA ASN A 259 13.25 -5.10 -4.72
C ASN A 259 12.66 -5.17 -6.14
N TYR A 260 11.79 -4.24 -6.49
CA TYR A 260 11.15 -4.21 -7.80
C TYR A 260 12.12 -3.79 -8.92
N VAL A 261 12.98 -2.80 -8.69
CA VAL A 261 13.95 -2.31 -9.68
C VAL A 261 15.22 -3.15 -9.77
N GLY A 262 15.32 -4.29 -9.07
CA GLY A 262 16.45 -5.22 -9.14
C GLY A 262 17.43 -5.10 -7.98
N SER A 263 16.97 -4.66 -6.81
CA SER A 263 17.72 -4.50 -5.55
C SER A 263 18.76 -3.36 -5.55
N THR A 264 19.04 -2.76 -6.71
CA THR A 264 19.96 -1.61 -6.84
C THR A 264 19.39 -0.57 -7.79
N LEU A 265 19.54 0.71 -7.48
CA LEU A 265 19.27 1.78 -8.42
C LEU A 265 20.35 1.80 -9.52
N PRO A 266 20.00 2.24 -10.75
CA PRO A 266 20.93 2.24 -11.87
C PRO A 266 22.12 3.17 -11.60
N GLN A 267 23.34 2.63 -11.69
CA GLN A 267 24.56 3.43 -11.59
C GLN A 267 24.70 4.32 -12.84
N ASN A 268 25.06 5.59 -12.66
CA ASN A 268 25.03 6.62 -13.68
C ASN A 268 23.64 6.77 -14.34
N GLY A 269 22.58 6.49 -13.57
CA GLY A 269 21.21 6.48 -14.03
C GLY A 269 20.49 7.82 -13.90
N LEU A 270 19.36 7.91 -14.60
CA LEU A 270 18.42 9.01 -14.53
C LEU A 270 17.06 8.48 -14.05
N ILE A 271 16.59 9.02 -12.93
CA ILE A 271 15.26 8.77 -12.38
C ILE A 271 14.41 10.03 -12.58
N THR A 272 13.29 9.88 -13.27
CA THR A 272 12.33 10.98 -13.39
C THR A 272 11.19 10.80 -12.39
N ILE A 273 10.79 11.89 -11.74
CA ILE A 273 9.70 11.93 -10.77
C ILE A 273 8.66 12.93 -11.24
N GLU A 274 7.42 12.50 -11.36
CA GLU A 274 6.26 13.29 -11.75
C GLU A 274 5.15 13.20 -10.72
N LYS A 275 4.24 14.16 -10.70
CA LYS A 275 3.03 14.11 -9.89
C LYS A 275 1.81 14.58 -10.66
N ASP A 276 0.65 14.04 -10.35
CA ASP A 276 -0.62 14.60 -10.77
C ASP A 276 -0.89 15.93 -10.04
N ASP A 277 -1.65 16.84 -10.68
CA ASP A 277 -1.94 18.17 -10.15
C ASP A 277 -2.66 18.12 -8.79
N ALA A 278 -3.46 17.09 -8.55
CA ALA A 278 -4.17 16.89 -7.29
C ALA A 278 -3.26 16.45 -6.12
N VAL A 279 -2.00 16.07 -6.39
CA VAL A 279 -1.04 15.69 -5.35
C VAL A 279 -0.29 16.93 -4.86
N SER A 280 -0.23 17.14 -3.54
CA SER A 280 0.44 18.31 -2.97
C SER A 280 1.96 18.29 -3.20
N ASN A 281 2.56 19.48 -3.23
CA ASN A 281 4.02 19.60 -3.30
C ASN A 281 4.68 19.06 -2.02
N ASP A 282 4.02 19.16 -0.85
CA ASP A 282 4.54 18.64 0.41
C ASP A 282 4.76 17.13 0.36
N THR A 283 3.89 16.40 -0.37
CA THR A 283 4.04 14.95 -0.59
C THR A 283 5.35 14.63 -1.31
N ILE A 284 5.64 15.35 -2.41
CA ILE A 284 6.89 15.15 -3.16
C ILE A 284 8.09 15.54 -2.30
N MET A 285 8.00 16.66 -1.59
CA MET A 285 9.09 17.13 -0.74
C MET A 285 9.39 16.13 0.38
N LEU A 286 8.38 15.50 0.98
CA LEU A 286 8.60 14.46 1.98
C LEU A 286 9.33 13.24 1.38
N PHE A 287 8.90 12.79 0.19
CA PHE A 287 9.56 11.69 -0.51
C PHE A 287 11.02 12.01 -0.86
N LEU A 288 11.27 13.21 -1.39
CA LEU A 288 12.63 13.67 -1.72
C LEU A 288 13.50 13.79 -0.47
N ASN A 289 12.96 14.30 0.64
CA ASN A 289 13.69 14.38 1.90
C ASN A 289 14.10 13.00 2.41
N ASP A 290 13.21 12.00 2.33
CA ASP A 290 13.54 10.63 2.72
C ASP A 290 14.68 10.06 1.85
N LEU A 291 14.63 10.28 0.52
CA LEU A 291 15.70 9.88 -0.40
C LEU A 291 17.03 10.57 -0.07
N LEU A 292 17.02 11.90 0.12
CA LEU A 292 18.23 12.67 0.44
C LEU A 292 18.87 12.22 1.74
N GLN A 293 18.07 11.97 2.79
CA GLN A 293 18.57 11.43 4.05
C GLN A 293 19.19 10.04 3.86
N ASN A 294 18.58 9.19 3.04
CA ASN A 294 19.09 7.86 2.76
C ASN A 294 20.45 7.93 2.04
N PHE A 295 20.58 8.75 0.98
CA PHE A 295 21.85 8.92 0.27
C PHE A 295 22.93 9.58 1.16
N SER A 296 22.54 10.53 1.99
CA SER A 296 23.43 11.13 2.97
C SER A 296 23.99 10.07 3.94
N ARG A 297 23.18 9.16 4.45
CA ARG A 297 23.62 8.03 5.30
C ARG A 297 24.56 7.07 4.58
N MET A 298 24.41 6.90 3.27
CA MET A 298 25.30 6.10 2.42
C MET A 298 26.58 6.83 1.99
N ASN A 299 26.86 8.01 2.57
CA ASN A 299 28.04 8.85 2.29
C ASN A 299 28.12 9.40 0.87
N TYR A 300 26.98 9.64 0.22
CA TYR A 300 26.92 10.38 -1.03
C TYR A 300 26.87 11.89 -0.75
N SER A 301 27.62 12.67 -1.51
CA SER A 301 27.44 14.12 -1.58
C SER A 301 26.23 14.47 -2.45
N LEU A 302 25.58 15.58 -2.17
CA LEU A 302 24.32 15.95 -2.80
C LEU A 302 24.52 17.22 -3.64
N LEU A 303 23.99 17.23 -4.86
CA LEU A 303 23.87 18.41 -5.69
C LEU A 303 22.40 18.76 -5.88
N LEU A 304 21.96 19.93 -5.44
CA LEU A 304 20.61 20.42 -5.55
C LEU A 304 20.56 21.72 -6.33
N ASP A 305 19.48 21.96 -7.10
CA ASP A 305 19.18 23.32 -7.53
C ASP A 305 18.73 24.20 -6.36
N SER A 306 18.79 25.51 -6.53
CA SER A 306 18.46 26.48 -5.47
C SER A 306 17.02 26.38 -4.99
N THR A 307 16.09 26.00 -5.87
CA THR A 307 14.66 25.87 -5.54
C THR A 307 14.40 24.68 -4.62
N LEU A 308 15.03 23.54 -4.90
CA LEU A 308 15.01 22.36 -4.03
C LEU A 308 15.82 22.60 -2.76
N GLY A 309 16.99 23.22 -2.87
CA GLY A 309 17.85 23.55 -1.74
C GLY A 309 17.15 24.41 -0.69
N ALA A 310 16.39 25.42 -1.12
CA ALA A 310 15.60 26.25 -0.20
C ALA A 310 14.47 25.50 0.51
N LYS A 311 13.89 24.49 -0.13
CA LYS A 311 12.81 23.67 0.42
C LYS A 311 13.32 22.55 1.34
N VAL A 312 14.58 22.14 1.21
CA VAL A 312 15.20 20.99 1.92
C VAL A 312 16.09 21.45 3.09
N THR A 313 15.81 22.61 3.68
CA THR A 313 16.67 23.29 4.69
C THR A 313 17.05 22.47 5.92
N ASP A 314 16.40 21.33 6.21
CA ASP A 314 16.64 20.55 7.42
C ASP A 314 17.70 19.45 7.29
N VAL A 315 18.13 19.09 6.08
CA VAL A 315 19.19 18.08 5.85
C VAL A 315 20.55 18.56 6.40
N ASN A 316 20.76 19.88 6.47
CA ASN A 316 22.01 20.47 6.91
C ASN A 316 22.21 20.53 8.44
N LYS A 317 21.19 20.27 9.25
CA LYS A 317 21.29 20.36 10.72
C LYS A 317 21.78 19.08 11.39
N SER A 318 21.75 17.94 10.71
CA SER A 318 22.42 16.75 11.21
C SER A 318 23.93 16.87 10.97
N LYS A 319 24.62 17.46 11.92
CA LYS A 319 26.09 17.44 11.99
C LYS A 319 26.56 15.99 12.13
N SER A 320 26.52 15.22 11.04
CA SER A 320 27.27 13.99 10.97
C SER A 320 28.75 14.34 10.85
N LYS A 321 29.60 13.70 11.65
CA LYS A 321 31.04 13.84 11.65
C LYS A 321 31.71 13.45 10.31
N ASN A 322 30.94 13.07 9.29
CA ASN A 322 31.43 12.63 8.00
C ASN A 322 31.38 13.77 6.98
N GLN A 323 32.40 13.87 6.15
CA GLN A 323 32.74 14.90 5.16
C GLN A 323 31.75 15.00 3.96
N GLN A 324 30.45 14.89 4.20
CA GLN A 324 29.45 15.03 3.14
C GLN A 324 29.30 16.49 2.76
N LYS A 325 29.33 16.77 1.46
CA LYS A 325 29.18 18.13 0.93
C LYS A 325 27.80 18.27 0.29
N LEU A 326 27.17 19.41 0.54
CA LEU A 326 26.01 19.88 -0.16
C LEU A 326 26.45 20.93 -1.18
N TYR A 327 26.23 20.65 -2.44
CA TYR A 327 26.46 21.57 -3.55
C TYR A 327 25.14 22.19 -3.97
N LEU A 328 25.08 23.51 -4.06
CA LEU A 328 23.91 24.24 -4.53
C LEU A 328 24.22 24.90 -5.88
N ILE A 329 23.26 24.81 -6.80
CA ILE A 329 23.33 25.53 -8.06
C ILE A 329 22.32 26.68 -7.99
N ASP A 330 22.78 27.92 -7.98
CA ASP A 330 21.95 29.12 -7.87
C ASP A 330 21.55 29.64 -9.24
N GLU A 331 20.25 29.77 -9.49
CA GLU A 331 19.68 30.29 -10.74
C GLU A 331 20.02 31.77 -10.95
N SER A 332 20.00 32.57 -9.90
CA SER A 332 20.28 34.01 -9.98
C SER A 332 21.71 34.29 -10.44
N GLU A 333 22.67 33.54 -9.96
CA GLU A 333 24.07 33.64 -10.36
C GLU A 333 24.31 33.22 -11.80
N LEU A 334 23.50 32.23 -12.27
CA LEU A 334 23.53 31.78 -13.64
C LEU A 334 22.93 32.81 -14.61
N GLN A 335 21.76 33.38 -14.30
CA GLN A 335 21.10 34.39 -15.14
C GLN A 335 21.92 35.65 -15.27
N GLU A 336 22.55 36.11 -14.20
CA GLU A 336 23.45 37.28 -14.24
C GLU A 336 24.67 37.06 -15.14
N LYS A 337 25.22 35.85 -15.19
CA LYS A 337 26.32 35.49 -16.07
C LYS A 337 25.93 35.30 -17.51
N PHE A 338 24.66 34.89 -17.80
CA PHE A 338 24.12 34.82 -19.14
C PHE A 338 24.00 36.19 -19.81
N SER A 339 23.56 37.18 -19.02
CA SER A 339 23.38 38.54 -19.57
C SER A 339 24.72 39.25 -19.89
N LYS A 340 25.80 38.82 -19.25
CA LYS A 340 27.15 39.44 -19.39
C LYS A 340 28.01 38.78 -20.49
N ASN A 341 27.76 37.53 -20.87
CA ASN A 341 28.58 36.78 -21.80
C ASN A 341 27.71 36.23 -22.95
N ASN A 342 28.02 36.56 -24.20
CA ASN A 342 27.38 36.02 -25.41
C ASN A 342 27.62 34.48 -25.61
N LEU A 343 27.86 33.73 -24.58
CA LEU A 343 28.02 32.28 -24.61
C LEU A 343 26.64 31.60 -24.74
N SER A 344 26.57 30.47 -25.44
CA SER A 344 25.34 29.71 -25.51
C SER A 344 24.94 29.31 -24.09
N LYS A 345 23.67 29.46 -23.73
CA LYS A 345 23.11 29.14 -22.40
C LYS A 345 23.55 27.74 -21.91
N LYS A 346 23.59 26.77 -22.82
CA LYS A 346 24.01 25.40 -22.58
C LYS A 346 25.45 25.26 -22.07
N ASN A 347 26.41 25.87 -22.75
CA ASN A 347 27.83 25.77 -22.38
C ASN A 347 28.10 26.42 -21.02
N THR A 348 27.32 27.45 -20.68
CA THR A 348 27.44 28.13 -19.40
C THR A 348 26.93 27.24 -18.25
N PHE A 349 25.81 26.53 -18.43
CA PHE A 349 25.30 25.59 -17.43
C PHE A 349 26.33 24.51 -17.10
N TYR A 350 26.88 23.81 -18.10
CA TYR A 350 27.88 22.77 -17.87
C TYR A 350 29.11 23.27 -17.14
N LYS A 351 29.64 24.43 -17.56
CA LYS A 351 30.78 25.06 -16.88
C LYS A 351 30.47 25.44 -15.44
N TYR A 352 29.23 25.87 -15.16
CA TYR A 352 28.83 26.23 -13.82
C TYR A 352 28.71 25.01 -12.89
N VAL A 353 28.06 23.95 -13.38
CA VAL A 353 28.02 22.66 -12.65
C VAL A 353 29.42 22.16 -12.37
N ASP A 354 30.30 22.15 -13.39
CA ASP A 354 31.69 21.72 -13.23
C ASP A 354 32.44 22.57 -12.20
N LYS A 355 32.20 23.88 -12.19
CA LYS A 355 32.76 24.79 -11.18
C LYS A 355 32.23 24.52 -9.78
N ALA A 356 30.90 24.32 -9.63
CA ALA A 356 30.26 24.04 -8.36
C ALA A 356 30.84 22.79 -7.69
N ILE A 357 31.17 21.76 -8.49
CA ILE A 357 31.76 20.51 -8.01
C ILE A 357 33.28 20.44 -8.16
N SER A 358 33.96 21.54 -8.57
CA SER A 358 35.40 21.55 -8.80
C SER A 358 36.24 21.25 -7.54
N GLY A 359 35.70 21.52 -6.36
CA GLY A 359 36.29 21.21 -5.07
C GLY A 359 36.09 19.78 -4.57
N ARG A 360 35.54 18.89 -5.43
CA ARG A 360 35.33 17.48 -5.06
C ARG A 360 36.66 16.71 -4.96
N GLY A 361 36.71 15.79 -4.00
CA GLY A 361 37.80 14.80 -3.95
C GLY A 361 37.67 13.76 -5.07
N ASN A 362 38.79 13.18 -5.52
CA ASN A 362 38.82 12.20 -6.62
C ASN A 362 37.94 10.95 -6.41
N ARG A 363 37.45 10.71 -5.20
CA ARG A 363 36.60 9.55 -4.84
C ARG A 363 35.19 9.94 -4.38
N GLU A 364 34.82 11.21 -4.51
CA GLU A 364 33.54 11.70 -4.02
C GLU A 364 32.40 11.32 -4.98
N LYS A 365 31.44 10.55 -4.49
CA LYS A 365 30.25 10.13 -5.21
C LYS A 365 29.13 11.15 -4.99
N ILE A 366 28.52 11.62 -6.07
CA ILE A 366 27.50 12.68 -6.04
C ILE A 366 26.18 12.15 -6.58
N VAL A 367 25.10 12.42 -5.83
CA VAL A 367 23.71 12.26 -6.28
C VAL A 367 23.16 13.66 -6.59
N ALA A 368 22.62 13.85 -7.81
CA ALA A 368 22.06 15.14 -8.24
C ALA A 368 20.53 15.10 -8.23
N MET A 369 19.86 16.17 -7.76
CA MET A 369 18.41 16.35 -7.85
C MET A 369 18.10 17.75 -8.38
N MET A 370 17.26 17.82 -9.43
CA MET A 370 16.96 19.07 -10.12
C MET A 370 15.51 19.11 -10.59
N GLU A 371 14.88 20.29 -10.53
CA GLU A 371 13.54 20.52 -11.11
C GLU A 371 13.63 20.77 -12.61
N SER A 372 12.63 20.27 -13.37
CA SER A 372 12.58 20.44 -14.84
C SER A 372 12.44 21.91 -15.27
N ASP A 373 11.77 22.75 -14.48
CA ASP A 373 11.61 24.19 -14.77
C ASP A 373 12.95 24.91 -14.70
N TYR A 374 13.78 24.54 -13.74
CA TYR A 374 15.15 25.02 -13.68
C TYR A 374 15.91 24.68 -14.97
N MET A 375 15.65 23.47 -15.50
CA MET A 375 16.25 23.01 -16.73
C MET A 375 15.68 23.69 -17.98
N ALA A 376 14.39 24.00 -18.00
CA ALA A 376 13.73 24.64 -19.16
C ALA A 376 14.36 26.01 -19.50
N SER A 377 14.98 26.67 -18.54
CA SER A 377 15.72 27.93 -18.80
C SER A 377 16.99 27.73 -19.65
N PHE A 378 17.53 26.50 -19.71
CA PHE A 378 18.79 26.17 -20.41
C PHE A 378 18.59 25.25 -21.63
N VAL A 379 17.46 24.51 -21.67
CA VAL A 379 17.16 23.47 -22.66
C VAL A 379 15.98 23.92 -23.51
N SER A 380 16.22 24.30 -24.76
CA SER A 380 15.19 24.81 -25.63
C SER A 380 14.74 23.84 -26.73
N THR A 381 15.53 22.81 -27.03
CA THR A 381 15.25 21.83 -28.08
C THR A 381 15.31 20.41 -27.57
N THR A 382 14.68 19.47 -28.29
CA THR A 382 14.75 18.03 -27.98
C THR A 382 16.17 17.48 -28.02
N ALA A 383 17.03 18.02 -28.90
CA ALA A 383 18.45 17.65 -28.95
C ALA A 383 19.21 18.13 -27.71
N ASP A 384 18.80 19.25 -27.14
CA ASP A 384 19.40 19.74 -25.89
C ASP A 384 19.03 18.87 -24.70
N ILE A 385 17.79 18.34 -24.65
CA ILE A 385 17.37 17.36 -23.61
C ILE A 385 18.27 16.13 -23.65
N ASP A 386 18.52 15.55 -24.83
CA ASP A 386 19.43 14.41 -24.99
C ASP A 386 20.82 14.69 -24.46
N ASN A 387 21.40 15.80 -24.90
CA ASN A 387 22.76 16.16 -24.49
C ASN A 387 22.86 16.39 -22.99
N TYR A 388 21.82 17.00 -22.41
CA TYR A 388 21.74 17.23 -20.97
C TYR A 388 21.63 15.93 -20.19
N CYS A 389 20.70 15.05 -20.55
CA CYS A 389 20.55 13.75 -19.87
C CYS A 389 21.84 12.91 -19.98
N ARG A 390 22.51 12.94 -21.12
CA ARG A 390 23.82 12.25 -21.28
C ARG A 390 24.91 12.89 -20.40
N TYR A 391 24.91 14.23 -20.27
CA TYR A 391 25.87 14.91 -19.42
C TYR A 391 25.69 14.53 -17.96
N ILE A 392 24.46 14.61 -17.43
CA ILE A 392 24.20 14.30 -16.01
C ILE A 392 24.47 12.82 -15.69
N LYS A 393 24.08 11.89 -16.58
CA LYS A 393 24.38 10.46 -16.44
C LYS A 393 25.87 10.18 -16.38
N ARG A 394 26.70 10.90 -17.13
CA ARG A 394 28.17 10.74 -17.11
C ARG A 394 28.84 11.39 -15.92
N LYS A 395 28.19 12.41 -15.35
CA LYS A 395 28.81 13.26 -14.33
C LYS A 395 28.54 12.79 -12.92
N PHE A 396 27.37 12.19 -12.68
CA PHE A 396 26.85 11.83 -11.36
C PHE A 396 26.62 10.32 -11.25
N GLU A 397 26.74 9.80 -10.04
CA GLU A 397 26.43 8.37 -9.75
C GLU A 397 24.95 8.07 -9.96
N LEU A 398 24.08 9.05 -9.65
CA LEU A 398 22.65 8.98 -9.86
C LEU A 398 22.08 10.38 -10.01
N SER A 399 21.08 10.55 -10.86
CA SER A 399 20.42 11.83 -11.07
C SER A 399 18.90 11.67 -10.95
N PHE A 400 18.25 12.60 -10.25
CA PHE A 400 16.81 12.73 -10.18
C PHE A 400 16.39 14.01 -10.89
N LEU A 401 15.37 13.88 -11.75
CA LEU A 401 14.74 15.01 -12.41
C LEU A 401 13.27 15.06 -12.02
N ILE A 402 12.88 16.12 -11.31
CA ILE A 402 11.51 16.35 -10.88
C ILE A 402 10.77 17.08 -11.98
N LEU A 403 9.78 16.41 -12.57
CA LEU A 403 9.01 16.91 -13.70
C LEU A 403 7.73 17.61 -13.21
N LYS A 404 7.41 18.78 -13.77
CA LYS A 404 6.11 19.43 -13.57
C LYS A 404 5.16 19.06 -14.70
N SER A 405 3.93 18.69 -14.36
CA SER A 405 2.96 18.01 -15.24
C SER A 405 2.56 18.76 -16.51
N ASN A 406 2.67 20.09 -16.55
CA ASN A 406 1.99 20.89 -17.58
C ASN A 406 2.82 21.18 -18.86
N ASN A 407 4.11 20.85 -18.91
CA ASN A 407 4.96 21.16 -20.09
C ASN A 407 6.16 20.22 -20.26
N THR A 408 6.09 18.99 -19.77
CA THR A 408 7.26 18.12 -19.80
C THR A 408 7.34 17.37 -21.12
N PRO A 409 8.43 17.52 -21.90
CA PRO A 409 8.59 16.77 -23.13
C PRO A 409 8.62 15.25 -22.85
N GLU A 410 7.83 14.47 -23.59
CA GLU A 410 7.81 13.00 -23.53
C GLU A 410 9.21 12.37 -23.62
N LYS A 411 10.14 13.10 -24.16
CA LYS A 411 11.53 12.68 -24.33
C LYS A 411 12.25 12.43 -23.01
N TYR A 412 11.88 13.09 -21.89
CA TYR A 412 12.45 12.79 -20.59
C TYR A 412 12.10 11.37 -20.14
N TYR A 413 10.90 10.89 -20.46
CA TYR A 413 10.47 9.53 -20.11
C TYR A 413 11.28 8.47 -20.86
N SER A 414 11.55 8.69 -22.16
CA SER A 414 12.32 7.75 -22.97
C SER A 414 13.80 7.68 -22.61
N LEU A 415 14.34 8.71 -21.94
CA LEU A 415 15.73 8.79 -21.53
C LEU A 415 15.95 8.36 -20.07
N SER A 416 14.88 8.25 -19.27
CA SER A 416 14.96 7.80 -17.88
C SER A 416 15.09 6.30 -17.78
N ASP A 417 15.91 5.86 -16.83
CA ASP A 417 16.06 4.44 -16.50
C ASP A 417 14.92 3.99 -15.59
N ILE A 418 14.44 4.90 -14.73
CA ILE A 418 13.28 4.69 -13.86
C ILE A 418 12.38 5.92 -13.97
N HIS A 419 11.09 5.69 -14.21
CA HIS A 419 10.08 6.75 -14.20
C HIS A 419 9.05 6.49 -13.10
N LEU A 420 8.95 7.44 -12.16
CA LEU A 420 8.06 7.41 -11.01
C LEU A 420 7.01 8.52 -11.13
N LYS A 421 5.74 8.17 -10.95
CA LYS A 421 4.64 9.13 -10.96
C LYS A 421 3.76 8.99 -9.74
N PHE A 422 3.55 10.08 -9.01
CA PHE A 422 2.57 10.16 -7.92
C PHE A 422 1.19 10.40 -8.52
N ILE A 423 0.26 9.48 -8.30
CA ILE A 423 -1.10 9.51 -8.85
C ILE A 423 -2.15 9.29 -7.78
N LEU A 424 -3.35 9.85 -8.00
CA LEU A 424 -4.51 9.55 -7.18
C LEU A 424 -5.45 8.61 -7.92
N ILE A 425 -5.74 7.45 -7.32
CA ILE A 425 -6.73 6.50 -7.82
C ILE A 425 -7.83 6.35 -6.75
N CYS A 426 -9.07 6.70 -7.10
CA CYS A 426 -10.19 6.66 -6.16
C CYS A 426 -9.89 7.36 -4.82
N GLY A 427 -9.20 8.50 -4.87
CA GLY A 427 -8.83 9.28 -3.67
C GLY A 427 -7.73 8.66 -2.79
N THR A 428 -7.04 7.65 -3.27
CA THR A 428 -5.87 7.02 -2.62
C THR A 428 -4.60 7.39 -3.37
N LEU A 429 -3.53 7.70 -2.65
CA LEU A 429 -2.24 8.07 -3.22
C LEU A 429 -1.40 6.84 -3.55
N PHE A 430 -0.88 6.80 -4.76
CA PHE A 430 0.03 5.77 -5.23
C PHE A 430 1.27 6.37 -5.88
N LEU A 431 2.37 5.62 -5.81
CA LEU A 431 3.55 5.81 -6.64
C LEU A 431 3.50 4.76 -7.76
N LYS A 432 3.33 5.21 -9.00
CA LYS A 432 3.41 4.36 -10.20
C LYS A 432 4.85 4.38 -10.71
N CYS A 433 5.44 3.21 -10.87
CA CYS A 433 6.66 3.01 -11.65
C CYS A 433 6.24 2.59 -13.06
N SER A 434 6.69 3.32 -14.09
CA SER A 434 6.34 3.01 -15.48
C SER A 434 7.50 2.39 -16.25
N THR A 435 8.73 2.62 -15.80
CA THR A 435 9.98 2.08 -16.36
C THR A 435 10.83 1.58 -15.21
N PRO A 436 11.46 0.40 -15.27
CA PRO A 436 11.61 -0.51 -16.44
C PRO A 436 10.36 -1.34 -16.75
N ALA A 437 9.41 -1.45 -15.84
CA ALA A 437 8.14 -2.13 -16.04
C ALA A 437 7.03 -1.42 -15.24
N SER A 438 5.75 -1.78 -15.48
CA SER A 438 4.63 -1.17 -14.76
C SER A 438 4.46 -1.79 -13.37
N ALA A 439 4.55 -0.96 -12.31
CA ALA A 439 4.21 -1.33 -10.94
C ALA A 439 3.49 -0.20 -10.22
N LEU A 440 2.73 -0.57 -9.20
CA LEU A 440 1.99 0.37 -8.37
C LEU A 440 2.31 0.13 -6.90
N PHE A 441 2.62 1.20 -6.17
CA PHE A 441 2.92 1.16 -4.75
C PHE A 441 1.94 2.06 -4.01
N GLY A 442 1.20 1.52 -3.06
CA GLY A 442 0.39 2.32 -2.13
C GLY A 442 1.30 3.13 -1.21
N ILE A 443 1.00 4.39 -1.04
CA ILE A 443 1.78 5.30 -0.20
C ILE A 443 1.09 5.48 1.14
N LYS A 444 1.88 5.36 2.20
CA LYS A 444 1.49 5.51 3.59
C LYS A 444 2.43 6.44 4.31
N VAL A 445 1.88 7.27 5.17
CA VAL A 445 2.67 8.00 6.16
C VAL A 445 2.61 7.25 7.48
N VAL A 446 3.77 6.88 8.01
CA VAL A 446 3.87 6.13 9.26
C VAL A 446 4.30 7.06 10.39
N ASN A 447 3.39 7.19 11.39
CA ASN A 447 3.67 7.74 12.72
C ASN A 447 4.01 9.24 12.87
N SER A 448 4.22 9.63 14.12
CA SER A 448 4.51 10.95 14.63
C SER A 448 5.68 11.72 13.99
N VAL A 449 6.51 11.03 13.22
CA VAL A 449 7.48 11.60 12.28
C VAL A 449 7.02 11.18 10.89
N PRO A 450 6.60 12.11 10.01
CA PRO A 450 6.11 11.76 8.70
C PRO A 450 7.22 11.06 7.91
N GLN A 451 7.05 9.76 7.71
CA GLN A 451 7.92 8.91 6.91
C GLN A 451 7.06 8.13 5.93
N ILE A 452 7.46 8.14 4.67
CA ILE A 452 6.76 7.39 3.64
C ILE A 452 7.13 5.92 3.71
N GLN A 453 6.10 5.07 3.67
CA GLN A 453 6.23 3.64 3.40
C GLN A 453 5.56 3.34 2.07
N LEU A 454 6.19 2.51 1.25
CA LEU A 454 5.64 2.00 0.00
C LEU A 454 5.23 0.55 0.18
N ASP A 455 3.99 0.23 -0.19
CA ASP A 455 3.48 -1.13 -0.20
C ASP A 455 3.12 -1.53 -1.65
N HIS A 456 3.82 -2.52 -2.21
CA HIS A 456 3.57 -2.99 -3.57
C HIS A 456 2.14 -3.55 -3.69
N VAL A 457 1.41 -3.11 -4.71
CA VAL A 457 0.07 -3.60 -5.02
C VAL A 457 0.21 -4.86 -5.86
N LEU A 458 -0.17 -6.01 -5.30
CA LEU A 458 -0.08 -7.34 -5.91
C LEU A 458 -1.46 -7.86 -6.33
#